data_ea71237f10ee5c970363640a1fefcd17
#
_entry.id   ea71237f10ee5c970363640a1fefcd17
#
_cell.length_a   1.000
_cell.length_b   1.000
_cell.length_c   1.000
_cell.angle_alpha   90.00
_cell.angle_beta   90.00
_cell.angle_gamma   90.00
#
_symmetry.space_group_name_H-M   'P 1'
#
loop_
_entity.id
_entity.type
_entity.pdbx_description
1 polymer ?
#
loop_
_entity_poly.entity_id
_entity_poly.type
_entity_poly.pdbx_seq_one_letter_code
_entity_poly.pdbx_strand_id
1 'polypeptide(L)'
;MTEAPHTVKSYEEELKNLNSNIIKMGGFCEEALGKAIQAITTRNSDNAEAVIKDDEKIDKFETLIEQQVVNLIALRQPMAIDLRETVTALKISSDLEIIGDLAKNISKRTLLLNENLPKNLVDAIIRVSSDVQKQLKSILDAYLERSSSMAINVWESDEQIDDLTNLCMQEVIRYLKDNENNLSDGTHLLFVTKNIERIGDHTTNIAEQVYYLVKGEYLEGDRPKGTEPIVTGEK
;
A
#
# COMPACT_ATOMS: atom_id res chain seq x y z
N MET A 1 -32.57 34.59 -13.72
CA MET A 1 -31.19 34.06 -13.77
C MET A 1 -30.86 33.44 -12.40
N THR A 2 -31.20 32.14 -12.23
CA THR A 2 -31.05 31.41 -10.96
C THR A 2 -30.49 30.00 -11.24
N GLU A 3 -29.26 29.91 -11.85
CA GLU A 3 -28.63 28.62 -12.14
C GLU A 3 -27.41 28.29 -11.22
N ALA A 4 -27.02 29.19 -10.32
CA ALA A 4 -25.83 29.00 -9.48
C ALA A 4 -25.93 27.86 -8.43
N PRO A 5 -27.11 27.61 -7.75
CA PRO A 5 -27.14 26.62 -6.65
C PRO A 5 -27.03 25.16 -7.11
N HIS A 6 -27.53 24.81 -8.31
CA HIS A 6 -27.49 23.43 -8.82
C HIS A 6 -26.09 23.01 -9.30
N THR A 7 -25.35 23.92 -9.91
CA THR A 7 -23.99 23.64 -10.42
C THR A 7 -22.99 23.43 -9.28
N VAL A 8 -23.08 24.22 -8.21
CA VAL A 8 -22.22 24.09 -7.01
C VAL A 8 -22.49 22.78 -6.28
N LYS A 9 -23.76 22.41 -6.07
CA LYS A 9 -24.13 21.14 -5.44
C LYS A 9 -23.65 19.93 -6.23
N SER A 10 -23.77 19.96 -7.55
CA SER A 10 -23.28 18.88 -8.43
C SER A 10 -21.76 18.72 -8.31
N TYR A 11 -21.02 19.81 -8.23
CA TYR A 11 -19.57 19.78 -8.08
C TYR A 11 -19.12 19.20 -6.73
N GLU A 12 -19.73 19.63 -5.63
CA GLU A 12 -19.48 19.06 -4.31
C GLU A 12 -19.78 17.56 -4.24
N GLU A 13 -20.86 17.11 -4.91
CA GLU A 13 -21.19 15.69 -5.01
C GLU A 13 -20.14 14.90 -5.81
N GLU A 14 -19.60 15.46 -6.89
CA GLU A 14 -18.54 14.86 -7.70
C GLU A 14 -17.24 14.68 -6.89
N LEU A 15 -16.82 15.69 -6.11
CA LEU A 15 -15.68 15.60 -5.21
C LEU A 15 -15.90 14.57 -4.09
N LYS A 16 -17.08 14.55 -3.48
CA LYS A 16 -17.42 13.53 -2.48
C LYS A 16 -17.38 12.12 -3.05
N ASN A 17 -17.86 11.93 -4.28
CA ASN A 17 -17.80 10.63 -4.97
C ASN A 17 -16.37 10.22 -5.26
N LEU A 18 -15.51 11.14 -5.70
CA LEU A 18 -14.08 10.89 -5.90
C LEU A 18 -13.42 10.40 -4.60
N ASN A 19 -13.61 11.12 -3.50
CA ASN A 19 -13.07 10.72 -2.20
C ASN A 19 -13.62 9.37 -1.71
N SER A 20 -14.92 9.13 -1.90
CA SER A 20 -15.53 7.85 -1.55
C SER A 20 -14.93 6.68 -2.33
N ASN A 21 -14.57 6.89 -3.60
CA ASN A 21 -13.94 5.86 -4.43
C ASN A 21 -12.50 5.58 -3.99
N ILE A 22 -11.72 6.58 -3.60
CA ILE A 22 -10.39 6.39 -2.98
C ILE A 22 -10.48 5.53 -1.72
N ILE A 23 -11.41 5.85 -0.80
CA ILE A 23 -11.59 5.07 0.44
C ILE A 23 -12.02 3.63 0.15
N LYS A 24 -12.92 3.41 -0.82
CA LYS A 24 -13.32 2.05 -1.21
C LYS A 24 -12.16 1.26 -1.81
N MET A 25 -11.38 1.89 -2.69
CA MET A 25 -10.18 1.29 -3.28
C MET A 25 -9.16 0.93 -2.18
N GLY A 26 -8.91 1.83 -1.23
CA GLY A 26 -8.08 1.57 -0.06
C GLY A 26 -8.56 0.36 0.76
N GLY A 27 -9.86 0.26 1.01
CA GLY A 27 -10.46 -0.89 1.69
C GLY A 27 -10.24 -2.23 0.95
N PHE A 28 -10.26 -2.23 -0.39
CA PHE A 28 -9.90 -3.42 -1.17
C PHE A 28 -8.42 -3.76 -1.05
N CYS A 29 -7.53 -2.76 -1.00
CA CYS A 29 -6.10 -2.97 -0.78
C CYS A 29 -5.82 -3.57 0.61
N GLU A 30 -6.47 -3.05 1.67
CA GLU A 30 -6.37 -3.61 3.03
C GLU A 30 -6.83 -5.07 3.06
N GLU A 31 -7.98 -5.39 2.43
CA GLU A 31 -8.52 -6.75 2.36
C GLU A 31 -7.56 -7.67 1.59
N ALA A 32 -7.04 -7.23 0.43
CA ALA A 32 -6.12 -7.99 -0.40
C ALA A 32 -4.82 -8.30 0.36
N LEU A 33 -4.22 -7.31 1.01
CA LEU A 33 -3.02 -7.50 1.83
C LEU A 33 -3.30 -8.48 2.99
N GLY A 34 -4.41 -8.31 3.72
CA GLY A 34 -4.79 -9.19 4.81
C GLY A 34 -4.91 -10.64 4.36
N LYS A 35 -5.62 -10.91 3.26
CA LYS A 35 -5.77 -12.24 2.67
C LYS A 35 -4.45 -12.82 2.16
N ALA A 36 -3.61 -12.01 1.50
CA ALA A 36 -2.30 -12.43 1.00
C ALA A 36 -1.38 -12.90 2.14
N ILE A 37 -1.35 -12.16 3.26
CA ILE A 37 -0.57 -12.54 4.45
C ILE A 37 -1.16 -13.78 5.13
N GLN A 38 -2.48 -13.86 5.23
CA GLN A 38 -3.11 -15.06 5.76
C GLN A 38 -2.83 -16.29 4.87
N ALA A 39 -2.87 -16.13 3.55
CA ALA A 39 -2.57 -17.20 2.61
C ALA A 39 -1.16 -17.77 2.84
N ILE A 40 -0.13 -16.93 2.96
CA ILE A 40 1.24 -17.40 3.15
C ILE A 40 1.46 -18.00 4.54
N THR A 41 0.88 -17.41 5.59
CA THR A 41 1.12 -17.85 6.97
C THR A 41 0.35 -19.10 7.37
N THR A 42 -0.82 -19.35 6.76
CA THR A 42 -1.65 -20.52 7.00
C THR A 42 -1.67 -21.53 5.86
N ARG A 43 -0.92 -21.26 4.77
CA ARG A 43 -0.90 -22.10 3.55
C ARG A 43 -2.29 -22.27 2.92
N ASN A 44 -3.08 -21.22 2.96
CA ASN A 44 -4.43 -21.22 2.41
C ASN A 44 -4.42 -20.74 0.94
N SER A 45 -4.48 -21.71 -0.01
CA SER A 45 -4.50 -21.42 -1.45
C SER A 45 -5.76 -20.66 -1.88
N ASP A 46 -6.93 -20.94 -1.25
CA ASP A 46 -8.18 -20.27 -1.61
C ASP A 46 -8.10 -18.75 -1.38
N ASN A 47 -7.45 -18.33 -0.28
CA ASN A 47 -7.20 -16.92 -0.03
C ASN A 47 -6.25 -16.30 -1.08
N ALA A 48 -5.20 -17.02 -1.48
CA ALA A 48 -4.29 -16.54 -2.50
C ALA A 48 -4.99 -16.38 -3.86
N GLU A 49 -5.79 -17.37 -4.28
CA GLU A 49 -6.57 -17.30 -5.52
C GLU A 49 -7.62 -16.20 -5.48
N ALA A 50 -8.27 -15.99 -4.32
CA ALA A 50 -9.23 -14.91 -4.14
C ALA A 50 -8.57 -13.52 -4.34
N VAL A 51 -7.38 -13.28 -3.76
CA VAL A 51 -6.64 -12.02 -3.97
C VAL A 51 -6.30 -11.82 -5.43
N ILE A 52 -5.77 -12.85 -6.11
CA ILE A 52 -5.39 -12.77 -7.53
C ILE A 52 -6.61 -12.42 -8.41
N LYS A 53 -7.77 -12.98 -8.11
CA LYS A 53 -9.01 -12.73 -8.86
C LYS A 53 -9.60 -11.35 -8.55
N ASP A 54 -9.57 -10.95 -7.28
CA ASP A 54 -10.22 -9.72 -6.80
C ASP A 54 -9.42 -8.45 -7.14
N ASP A 55 -8.17 -8.56 -7.55
CA ASP A 55 -7.30 -7.48 -8.01
C ASP A 55 -7.93 -6.63 -9.14
N GLU A 56 -8.66 -7.27 -10.06
CA GLU A 56 -9.43 -6.56 -11.10
C GLU A 56 -10.40 -5.49 -10.55
N LYS A 57 -10.80 -5.61 -9.28
CA LYS A 57 -11.65 -4.59 -8.64
C LYS A 57 -10.87 -3.32 -8.36
N ILE A 58 -9.60 -3.46 -7.94
CA ILE A 58 -8.69 -2.35 -7.65
C ILE A 58 -8.39 -1.62 -8.96
N ASP A 59 -8.04 -2.35 -10.04
CA ASP A 59 -7.79 -1.80 -11.38
C ASP A 59 -8.99 -0.98 -11.90
N LYS A 60 -10.21 -1.51 -11.69
CA LYS A 60 -11.46 -0.81 -12.08
C LYS A 60 -11.65 0.49 -11.30
N PHE A 61 -11.31 0.52 -10.01
CA PHE A 61 -11.38 1.74 -9.21
C PHE A 61 -10.33 2.76 -9.64
N GLU A 62 -9.10 2.35 -9.96
CA GLU A 62 -8.09 3.24 -10.50
C GLU A 62 -8.60 3.91 -11.78
N THR A 63 -9.03 3.11 -12.77
CA THR A 63 -9.57 3.62 -14.04
C THR A 63 -10.76 4.57 -13.82
N LEU A 64 -11.67 4.25 -12.89
CA LEU A 64 -12.80 5.10 -12.55
C LEU A 64 -12.36 6.43 -11.97
N ILE A 65 -11.40 6.42 -11.05
CA ILE A 65 -10.85 7.61 -10.41
C ILE A 65 -10.14 8.49 -11.44
N GLU A 66 -9.32 7.92 -12.32
CA GLU A 66 -8.69 8.65 -13.43
C GLU A 66 -9.74 9.38 -14.30
N GLN A 67 -10.78 8.67 -14.71
CA GLN A 67 -11.87 9.27 -15.52
C GLN A 67 -12.58 10.40 -14.77
N GLN A 68 -12.84 10.23 -13.47
CA GLN A 68 -13.44 11.27 -12.64
C GLN A 68 -12.54 12.50 -12.53
N VAL A 69 -11.25 12.31 -12.30
CA VAL A 69 -10.25 13.39 -12.23
C VAL A 69 -10.19 14.18 -13.54
N VAL A 70 -10.08 13.48 -14.67
CA VAL A 70 -10.04 14.11 -15.99
C VAL A 70 -11.32 14.92 -16.25
N ASN A 71 -12.48 14.36 -15.94
CA ASN A 71 -13.77 15.04 -16.10
C ASN A 71 -13.89 16.26 -15.19
N LEU A 72 -13.49 16.15 -13.91
CA LEU A 72 -13.50 17.28 -12.97
C LEU A 72 -12.63 18.43 -13.49
N ILE A 73 -11.39 18.13 -13.94
CA ILE A 73 -10.49 19.17 -14.45
C ILE A 73 -11.06 19.80 -15.73
N ALA A 74 -11.53 18.99 -16.69
CA ALA A 74 -12.01 19.48 -17.98
C ALA A 74 -13.30 20.28 -17.90
N LEU A 75 -14.25 19.84 -17.08
CA LEU A 75 -15.61 20.41 -17.03
C LEU A 75 -15.80 21.44 -15.94
N ARG A 76 -15.09 21.31 -14.81
CA ARG A 76 -15.27 22.16 -13.63
C ARG A 76 -14.16 23.18 -13.43
N GLN A 77 -12.97 22.96 -14.03
CA GLN A 77 -11.79 23.82 -13.90
C GLN A 77 -11.50 24.16 -12.42
N PRO A 78 -11.31 23.14 -11.56
CA PRO A 78 -11.10 23.34 -10.13
C PRO A 78 -9.92 24.27 -9.88
N MET A 79 -9.98 25.06 -8.78
CA MET A 79 -8.94 26.02 -8.42
C MET A 79 -8.44 25.77 -7.01
N ALA A 80 -7.20 26.16 -6.78
CA ALA A 80 -6.56 26.13 -5.46
C ALA A 80 -6.71 24.77 -4.74
N ILE A 81 -7.49 24.72 -3.67
CA ILE A 81 -7.67 23.53 -2.83
C ILE A 81 -8.34 22.39 -3.60
N ASP A 82 -9.36 22.67 -4.40
CA ASP A 82 -10.10 21.64 -5.16
C ASP A 82 -9.23 21.01 -6.24
N LEU A 83 -8.41 21.80 -6.93
CA LEU A 83 -7.42 21.27 -7.89
C LEU A 83 -6.41 20.38 -7.20
N ARG A 84 -5.92 20.81 -6.03
CA ARG A 84 -4.98 20.03 -5.24
C ARG A 84 -5.59 18.70 -4.80
N GLU A 85 -6.83 18.72 -4.31
CA GLU A 85 -7.59 17.52 -3.94
C GLU A 85 -7.75 16.55 -5.12
N THR A 86 -8.14 17.07 -6.27
CA THR A 86 -8.34 16.29 -7.50
C THR A 86 -7.02 15.63 -7.96
N VAL A 87 -5.91 16.37 -7.98
CA VAL A 87 -4.59 15.84 -8.39
C VAL A 87 -4.03 14.86 -7.36
N THR A 88 -4.23 15.13 -6.08
CA THR A 88 -3.80 14.23 -5.00
C THR A 88 -4.56 12.90 -5.06
N ALA A 89 -5.86 12.92 -5.35
CA ALA A 89 -6.66 11.71 -5.51
C ALA A 89 -6.11 10.80 -6.63
N LEU A 90 -5.68 11.37 -7.75
CA LEU A 90 -5.06 10.62 -8.85
C LEU A 90 -3.75 9.93 -8.41
N LYS A 91 -2.89 10.64 -7.67
CA LYS A 91 -1.62 10.07 -7.17
C LYS A 91 -1.87 8.96 -6.15
N ILE A 92 -2.80 9.18 -5.22
CA ILE A 92 -3.16 8.17 -4.21
C ILE A 92 -3.74 6.92 -4.87
N SER A 93 -4.60 7.06 -5.90
CA SER A 93 -5.14 5.88 -6.60
C SER A 93 -4.06 5.05 -7.27
N SER A 94 -3.05 5.69 -7.86
CA SER A 94 -1.91 4.98 -8.46
C SER A 94 -1.07 4.24 -7.42
N ASP A 95 -0.80 4.84 -6.24
CA ASP A 95 -0.10 4.14 -5.16
C ASP A 95 -0.94 2.98 -4.60
N LEU A 96 -2.25 3.11 -4.51
CA LEU A 96 -3.16 2.04 -4.07
C LEU A 96 -3.22 0.88 -5.07
N GLU A 97 -3.21 1.14 -6.38
CA GLU A 97 -3.14 0.09 -7.41
C GLU A 97 -1.84 -0.71 -7.26
N ILE A 98 -0.69 -0.04 -7.09
CA ILE A 98 0.58 -0.71 -6.88
C ILE A 98 0.54 -1.56 -5.59
N ILE A 99 -0.08 -1.09 -4.52
CA ILE A 99 -0.27 -1.88 -3.28
C ILE A 99 -1.10 -3.14 -3.57
N GLY A 100 -2.17 -3.04 -4.35
CA GLY A 100 -2.98 -4.18 -4.80
C GLY A 100 -2.17 -5.19 -5.60
N ASP A 101 -1.43 -4.74 -6.60
CA ASP A 101 -0.55 -5.56 -7.42
C ASP A 101 0.54 -6.27 -6.59
N LEU A 102 1.11 -5.61 -5.59
CA LEU A 102 2.07 -6.21 -4.68
C LEU A 102 1.44 -7.30 -3.81
N ALA A 103 0.22 -7.09 -3.29
CA ALA A 103 -0.54 -8.11 -2.56
C ALA A 103 -0.88 -9.34 -3.45
N LYS A 104 -1.28 -9.11 -4.69
CA LYS A 104 -1.46 -10.15 -5.71
C LYS A 104 -0.16 -10.91 -6.00
N ASN A 105 0.97 -10.22 -6.08
CA ASN A 105 2.27 -10.83 -6.30
C ASN A 105 2.72 -11.69 -5.10
N ILE A 106 2.44 -11.28 -3.86
CA ILE A 106 2.63 -12.08 -2.66
C ILE A 106 1.80 -13.38 -2.78
N SER A 107 0.53 -13.27 -3.16
CA SER A 107 -0.39 -14.40 -3.31
C SER A 107 0.07 -15.38 -4.40
N LYS A 108 0.49 -14.90 -5.57
CA LYS A 108 1.06 -15.75 -6.64
C LYS A 108 2.27 -16.55 -6.15
N ARG A 109 3.16 -15.93 -5.36
CA ARG A 109 4.34 -16.61 -4.82
C ARG A 109 3.97 -17.62 -3.76
N THR A 110 2.95 -17.34 -2.95
CA THR A 110 2.43 -18.30 -1.96
C THR A 110 2.00 -19.63 -2.59
N LEU A 111 1.37 -19.58 -3.77
CA LEU A 111 0.96 -20.80 -4.51
C LEU A 111 2.14 -21.63 -5.04
N LEU A 112 3.34 -21.04 -5.15
CA LEU A 112 4.55 -21.69 -5.63
C LEU A 112 5.40 -22.31 -4.50
N LEU A 113 5.08 -22.06 -3.23
CA LEU A 113 5.80 -22.63 -2.10
C LEU A 113 5.45 -24.11 -1.95
N ASN A 114 6.45 -24.96 -1.75
CA ASN A 114 6.29 -26.42 -1.70
C ASN A 114 6.08 -26.96 -0.28
N GLU A 115 6.81 -26.40 0.71
CA GLU A 115 6.87 -26.92 2.07
C GLU A 115 6.20 -26.00 3.10
N ASN A 116 5.96 -26.53 4.28
CA ASN A 116 5.54 -25.73 5.43
C ASN A 116 6.72 -24.91 5.93
N LEU A 117 6.48 -23.61 6.10
CA LEU A 117 7.51 -22.69 6.57
C LEU A 117 7.83 -22.92 8.05
N PRO A 118 9.10 -22.81 8.45
CA PRO A 118 9.49 -22.82 9.86
C PRO A 118 8.77 -21.70 10.65
N LYS A 119 8.43 -22.00 11.90
CA LYS A 119 7.66 -21.07 12.74
C LYS A 119 8.31 -19.69 12.91
N ASN A 120 9.65 -19.64 13.09
CA ASN A 120 10.39 -18.38 13.22
C ASN A 120 10.25 -17.50 11.97
N LEU A 121 10.21 -18.10 10.79
CA LEU A 121 10.04 -17.40 9.53
C LEU A 121 8.59 -16.88 9.35
N VAL A 122 7.60 -17.71 9.70
CA VAL A 122 6.20 -17.29 9.73
C VAL A 122 6.00 -16.11 10.70
N ASP A 123 6.57 -16.20 11.91
CA ASP A 123 6.48 -15.15 12.92
C ASP A 123 7.15 -13.84 12.44
N ALA A 124 8.27 -13.93 11.70
CA ALA A 124 8.94 -12.75 11.12
C ALA A 124 8.06 -12.09 10.03
N ILE A 125 7.47 -12.87 9.13
CA ILE A 125 6.54 -12.38 8.10
C ILE A 125 5.32 -11.70 8.74
N ILE A 126 4.71 -12.34 9.74
CA ILE A 126 3.55 -11.77 10.45
C ILE A 126 3.91 -10.42 11.07
N ARG A 127 5.08 -10.32 11.68
CA ARG A 127 5.50 -9.10 12.37
C ARG A 127 5.60 -7.91 11.42
N VAL A 128 6.40 -8.03 10.34
CA VAL A 128 6.54 -6.94 9.37
C VAL A 128 5.22 -6.62 8.68
N SER A 129 4.43 -7.64 8.30
CA SER A 129 3.14 -7.45 7.64
C SER A 129 2.11 -6.75 8.53
N SER A 130 2.10 -7.07 9.84
CA SER A 130 1.18 -6.42 10.80
C SER A 130 1.42 -4.92 10.88
N ASP A 131 2.68 -4.48 10.83
CA ASP A 131 2.99 -3.06 10.93
C ASP A 131 2.69 -2.34 9.60
N VAL A 132 2.96 -2.96 8.45
CA VAL A 132 2.54 -2.43 7.14
C VAL A 132 1.00 -2.33 7.02
N GLN A 133 0.24 -3.31 7.53
CA GLN A 133 -1.22 -3.24 7.56
C GLN A 133 -1.74 -2.10 8.43
N LYS A 134 -1.13 -1.89 9.61
CA LYS A 134 -1.48 -0.76 10.48
C LYS A 134 -1.16 0.58 9.80
N GLN A 135 -0.01 0.66 9.12
CA GLN A 135 0.40 1.85 8.40
C GLN A 135 -0.58 2.18 7.27
N LEU A 136 -0.96 1.19 6.44
CA LEU A 136 -1.95 1.38 5.37
C LEU A 136 -3.29 1.84 5.92
N LYS A 137 -3.80 1.21 6.98
CA LYS A 137 -5.02 1.65 7.64
C LYS A 137 -4.92 3.08 8.15
N SER A 138 -3.83 3.39 8.87
CA SER A 138 -3.64 4.73 9.46
C SER A 138 -3.60 5.83 8.40
N ILE A 139 -3.03 5.57 7.21
CA ILE A 139 -3.00 6.59 6.16
C ILE A 139 -4.36 6.77 5.46
N LEU A 140 -5.15 5.72 5.32
CA LEU A 140 -6.52 5.84 4.83
C LEU A 140 -7.41 6.63 5.81
N ASP A 141 -7.24 6.39 7.11
CA ASP A 141 -7.91 7.17 8.15
C ASP A 141 -7.43 8.64 8.10
N ALA A 142 -6.11 8.90 7.95
CA ALA A 142 -5.56 10.24 7.80
C ALA A 142 -6.11 10.98 6.57
N TYR A 143 -6.29 10.27 5.44
CA TYR A 143 -6.92 10.84 4.24
C TYR A 143 -8.39 11.21 4.50
N LEU A 144 -9.15 10.33 5.14
CA LEU A 144 -10.56 10.55 5.47
C LEU A 144 -10.74 11.73 6.43
N GLU A 145 -9.90 11.82 7.47
CA GLU A 145 -9.97 12.84 8.52
C GLU A 145 -9.26 14.15 8.14
N ARG A 146 -8.59 14.20 6.97
CA ARG A 146 -7.75 15.34 6.57
C ARG A 146 -6.70 15.69 7.64
N SER A 147 -6.06 14.68 8.21
CA SER A 147 -5.13 14.81 9.32
C SER A 147 -3.67 14.77 8.87
N SER A 148 -3.04 15.94 8.82
CA SER A 148 -1.60 16.04 8.51
C SER A 148 -0.71 15.43 9.62
N SER A 149 -1.15 15.44 10.87
CA SER A 149 -0.40 14.82 11.96
C SER A 149 -0.37 13.29 11.86
N MET A 150 -1.48 12.64 11.49
CA MET A 150 -1.49 11.21 11.24
C MET A 150 -0.63 10.85 10.03
N ALA A 151 -0.65 11.67 8.97
CA ALA A 151 0.20 11.47 7.80
C ALA A 151 1.70 11.55 8.16
N ILE A 152 2.12 12.50 9.00
CA ILE A 152 3.48 12.59 9.51
C ILE A 152 3.86 11.33 10.29
N ASN A 153 3.01 10.86 11.19
CA ASN A 153 3.27 9.66 11.99
C ASN A 153 3.49 8.42 11.09
N VAL A 154 2.71 8.29 10.01
CA VAL A 154 2.91 7.21 9.02
C VAL A 154 4.24 7.38 8.30
N TRP A 155 4.58 8.59 7.85
CA TRP A 155 5.83 8.88 7.17
C TRP A 155 7.06 8.60 8.07
N GLU A 156 7.01 8.96 9.34
CA GLU A 156 8.06 8.70 10.33
C GLU A 156 8.21 7.21 10.68
N SER A 157 7.15 6.41 10.53
CA SER A 157 7.19 4.98 10.85
C SER A 157 7.89 4.11 9.78
N ASP A 158 8.34 4.68 8.68
CA ASP A 158 8.99 3.97 7.58
C ASP A 158 10.29 3.27 8.03
N GLU A 159 11.14 3.95 8.79
CA GLU A 159 12.37 3.39 9.35
C GLU A 159 12.13 2.08 10.11
N GLN A 160 11.05 2.00 10.89
CA GLN A 160 10.70 0.79 11.64
C GLN A 160 10.33 -0.37 10.70
N ILE A 161 9.65 -0.09 9.59
CA ILE A 161 9.28 -1.12 8.60
C ILE A 161 10.52 -1.63 7.89
N ASP A 162 11.44 -0.76 7.51
CA ASP A 162 12.72 -1.14 6.90
C ASP A 162 13.53 -2.06 7.82
N ASP A 163 13.64 -1.73 9.10
CA ASP A 163 14.35 -2.55 10.10
C ASP A 163 13.69 -3.91 10.27
N LEU A 164 12.37 -3.99 10.37
CA LEU A 164 11.63 -5.26 10.47
C LEU A 164 11.77 -6.09 9.19
N THR A 165 11.78 -5.45 8.04
CA THR A 165 12.02 -6.11 6.74
C THR A 165 13.42 -6.71 6.69
N ASN A 166 14.43 -5.98 7.13
CA ASN A 166 15.81 -6.47 7.21
C ASN A 166 15.94 -7.69 8.13
N LEU A 167 15.27 -7.68 9.28
CA LEU A 167 15.21 -8.84 10.18
C LEU A 167 14.51 -10.04 9.52
N CYS A 168 13.40 -9.81 8.81
CA CYS A 168 12.70 -10.86 8.08
C CYS A 168 13.59 -11.47 6.97
N MET A 169 14.29 -10.63 6.20
CA MET A 169 15.24 -11.10 5.18
C MET A 169 16.38 -11.95 5.78
N GLN A 170 16.90 -11.60 6.95
CA GLN A 170 17.90 -12.40 7.64
C GLN A 170 17.37 -13.79 8.01
N GLU A 171 16.12 -13.92 8.45
CA GLU A 171 15.48 -15.20 8.72
C GLU A 171 15.33 -16.04 7.42
N VAL A 172 14.96 -15.40 6.30
CA VAL A 172 14.89 -16.09 5.00
C VAL A 172 16.27 -16.56 4.55
N ILE A 173 17.33 -15.75 4.72
CA ILE A 173 18.70 -16.13 4.37
C ILE A 173 19.17 -17.30 5.25
N ARG A 174 18.82 -17.32 6.53
CA ARG A 174 19.09 -18.44 7.43
C ARG A 174 18.42 -19.72 6.94
N TYR A 175 17.13 -19.65 6.61
CA TYR A 175 16.37 -20.77 6.04
C TYR A 175 17.00 -21.33 4.76
N LEU A 176 17.52 -20.47 3.88
CA LEU A 176 18.24 -20.87 2.67
C LEU A 176 19.54 -21.62 2.97
N LYS A 177 20.27 -21.22 4.03
CA LYS A 177 21.54 -21.85 4.41
C LYS A 177 21.34 -23.22 5.08
N ASP A 178 20.21 -23.43 5.73
CA ASP A 178 19.97 -24.66 6.51
C ASP A 178 19.76 -25.89 5.61
N ASN A 179 19.26 -25.71 4.37
CA ASN A 179 19.05 -26.82 3.44
C ASN A 179 19.02 -26.33 1.99
N GLU A 180 19.82 -26.96 1.12
CA GLU A 180 19.84 -26.63 -0.32
C GLU A 180 18.49 -26.85 -1.01
N ASN A 181 17.64 -27.76 -0.51
CA ASN A 181 16.28 -27.98 -1.03
C ASN A 181 15.38 -26.77 -0.83
N ASN A 182 15.71 -25.87 0.11
CA ASN A 182 14.94 -24.67 0.41
C ASN A 182 15.18 -23.52 -0.59
N LEU A 183 16.06 -23.71 -1.59
CA LEU A 183 16.48 -22.62 -2.50
C LEU A 183 15.29 -22.01 -3.25
N SER A 184 14.38 -22.84 -3.76
CA SER A 184 13.19 -22.37 -4.47
C SER A 184 12.27 -21.55 -3.57
N ASP A 185 11.88 -22.13 -2.44
CA ASP A 185 10.93 -21.50 -1.49
C ASP A 185 11.55 -20.25 -0.86
N GLY A 186 12.82 -20.30 -0.46
CA GLY A 186 13.51 -19.14 0.08
C GLY A 186 13.65 -17.99 -0.91
N THR A 187 13.84 -18.28 -2.20
CA THR A 187 13.84 -17.26 -3.25
C THR A 187 12.46 -16.58 -3.34
N HIS A 188 11.37 -17.35 -3.33
CA HIS A 188 10.02 -16.79 -3.32
C HIS A 188 9.78 -15.93 -2.07
N LEU A 189 10.26 -16.36 -0.90
CA LEU A 189 10.14 -15.63 0.36
C LEU A 189 10.91 -14.32 0.40
N LEU A 190 12.10 -14.24 -0.22
CA LEU A 190 12.81 -12.97 -0.39
C LEU A 190 11.98 -11.96 -1.18
N PHE A 191 11.35 -12.40 -2.26
CA PHE A 191 10.47 -11.52 -3.04
C PHE A 191 9.19 -11.16 -2.28
N VAL A 192 8.61 -12.07 -1.48
CA VAL A 192 7.48 -11.76 -0.62
C VAL A 192 7.85 -10.67 0.37
N THR A 193 8.97 -10.82 1.06
CA THR A 193 9.47 -9.82 2.03
C THR A 193 9.69 -8.47 1.36
N LYS A 194 10.30 -8.47 0.16
CA LYS A 194 10.51 -7.22 -0.59
C LYS A 194 9.20 -6.58 -1.09
N ASN A 195 8.18 -7.39 -1.43
CA ASN A 195 6.86 -6.84 -1.78
C ASN A 195 6.18 -6.22 -0.56
N ILE A 196 6.32 -6.79 0.64
CA ILE A 196 5.78 -6.22 1.88
C ILE A 196 6.43 -4.86 2.18
N GLU A 197 7.76 -4.74 2.07
CA GLU A 197 8.47 -3.47 2.21
C GLU A 197 7.94 -2.43 1.21
N ARG A 198 7.84 -2.79 -0.06
CA ARG A 198 7.35 -1.88 -1.09
C ARG A 198 5.91 -1.41 -0.83
N ILE A 199 5.07 -2.23 -0.22
CA ILE A 199 3.74 -1.79 0.23
C ILE A 199 3.89 -0.67 1.28
N GLY A 200 4.82 -0.81 2.22
CA GLY A 200 5.18 0.25 3.17
C GLY A 200 5.65 1.53 2.47
N ASP A 201 6.55 1.39 1.49
CA ASP A 201 7.03 2.52 0.67
C ASP A 201 5.88 3.29 0.01
N HIS A 202 4.94 2.58 -0.65
CA HIS A 202 3.79 3.23 -1.29
C HIS A 202 2.82 3.83 -0.28
N THR A 203 2.67 3.21 0.90
CA THR A 203 1.89 3.78 2.00
C THR A 203 2.48 5.11 2.48
N THR A 204 3.81 5.20 2.55
CA THR A 204 4.53 6.44 2.90
C THR A 204 4.41 7.48 1.78
N ASN A 205 4.42 7.09 0.49
CA ASN A 205 4.11 8.01 -0.61
C ASN A 205 2.70 8.61 -0.47
N ILE A 206 1.71 7.79 -0.10
CA ILE A 206 0.36 8.29 0.19
C ILE A 206 0.39 9.29 1.35
N ALA A 207 1.21 9.07 2.38
CA ALA A 207 1.34 10.00 3.50
C ALA A 207 1.84 11.38 3.06
N GLU A 208 2.81 11.43 2.16
CA GLU A 208 3.28 12.69 1.56
C GLU A 208 2.16 13.41 0.78
N GLN A 209 1.33 12.65 0.04
CA GLN A 209 0.20 13.22 -0.69
C GLN A 209 -0.89 13.73 0.26
N VAL A 210 -1.19 13.01 1.34
CA VAL A 210 -2.16 13.46 2.37
C VAL A 210 -1.66 14.71 3.08
N TYR A 211 -0.39 14.78 3.43
CA TYR A 211 0.21 15.97 4.00
C TYR A 211 0.09 17.16 3.04
N TYR A 212 0.51 16.97 1.77
CA TYR A 212 0.39 18.01 0.75
C TYR A 212 -1.07 18.45 0.52
N LEU A 213 -2.02 17.52 0.54
CA LEU A 213 -3.45 17.82 0.42
C LEU A 213 -3.91 18.80 1.52
N VAL A 214 -3.48 18.55 2.77
CA VAL A 214 -3.94 19.32 3.93
C VAL A 214 -3.20 20.65 4.06
N LYS A 215 -1.87 20.65 3.90
CA LYS A 215 -1.01 21.81 4.15
C LYS A 215 -0.77 22.67 2.92
N GLY A 216 -0.79 22.09 1.71
CA GLY A 216 -0.47 22.78 0.46
C GLY A 216 1.02 22.91 0.18
N GLU A 217 1.84 22.30 0.99
CA GLU A 217 3.31 22.23 0.89
C GLU A 217 3.75 20.78 1.08
N TYR A 218 4.90 20.41 0.53
CA TYR A 218 5.46 19.08 0.69
C TYR A 218 6.16 18.95 2.04
N LEU A 219 6.27 17.71 2.54
CA LEU A 219 7.09 17.41 3.70
C LEU A 219 8.54 17.80 3.40
N GLU A 220 9.17 18.52 4.32
CA GLU A 220 10.57 18.91 4.23
C GLU A 220 11.46 17.84 4.86
N GLY A 221 12.61 17.60 4.24
CA GLY A 221 13.63 16.65 4.71
C GLY A 221 13.63 15.33 3.96
N ASP A 222 14.66 14.54 4.25
CA ASP A 222 14.78 13.19 3.69
C ASP A 222 13.85 12.25 4.46
N ARG A 223 13.18 11.36 3.73
CA ARG A 223 12.38 10.28 4.30
C ARG A 223 13.24 9.45 5.26
N PRO A 224 12.80 9.21 6.51
CA PRO A 224 13.49 8.31 7.41
C PRO A 224 13.65 6.94 6.76
N LYS A 225 14.86 6.41 6.75
CA LYS A 225 15.15 5.08 6.22
C LYS A 225 15.85 4.24 7.28
N GLY A 226 15.47 2.97 7.35
CA GLY A 226 16.14 1.99 8.19
C GLY A 226 17.59 1.74 7.75
N THR A 227 18.31 1.03 8.58
CA THR A 227 19.70 0.63 8.33
C THR A 227 19.79 -0.23 7.06
N GLU A 228 20.69 0.13 6.13
CA GLU A 228 20.98 -0.74 4.98
C GLU A 228 21.37 -2.14 5.45
N PRO A 229 20.89 -3.20 4.78
CA PRO A 229 21.26 -4.55 5.16
C PRO A 229 22.78 -4.72 5.04
N ILE A 230 23.45 -4.97 6.16
CA ILE A 230 24.87 -5.31 6.17
C ILE A 230 24.99 -6.68 5.50
N VAL A 231 25.32 -6.69 4.21
CA VAL A 231 25.79 -7.91 3.53
C VAL A 231 27.21 -8.15 4.05
N THR A 232 27.32 -8.76 5.22
CA THR A 232 28.60 -9.28 5.71
C THR A 232 28.99 -10.46 4.83
N GLY A 233 29.65 -10.15 3.73
CA GLY A 233 30.52 -11.11 3.06
C GLY A 233 31.72 -11.32 3.95
N GLU A 234 31.61 -12.17 4.96
CA GLU A 234 32.81 -12.77 5.57
C GLU A 234 33.49 -13.63 4.52
N LYS A 235 34.75 -13.25 4.25
CA LYS A 235 35.70 -13.98 3.40
C LYS A 235 36.11 -15.30 4.03
#